data_4d0f1e456196b7058f50c1869a360e74
#
_entry.id   4d0f1e456196b7058f50c1869a360e74
#
_cell.length_a   1.000
_cell.length_b   1.000
_cell.length_c   1.000
_cell.angle_alpha   90.00
_cell.angle_beta   90.00
_cell.angle_gamma   90.00
#
_symmetry.space_group_name_H-M   'P 1'
#
loop_
_entity.id
_entity.type
_entity.pdbx_description
1 polymer ?
#
loop_
_entity_poly.entity_id
_entity_poly.type
_entity_poly.pdbx_seq_one_letter_code
_entity_poly.pdbx_strand_id
1 'polypeptide(L)'
;YHELIRKTVVAFGTLFNDMYVYRKNSTGKTIQKMKVPLAYGPKQKFLARLNEDLDNQSLALKMPRMAFEITSLDIDLNQKQNKRNRITNASTDTSKRDKIDFQVPYNIGMELTIMAKNQDDGLQILEQIIPFFQPDYTVSIKPIDGWTAFTQDVPIVLNSVTFNDDYEADFMTRRVLTYTLGFTMKMTFYSSKGSQAVIKEIDIDYINQNNTVEQFQSTQYKVDPTTAVESDTQVAGTPGSGQYRIVTTTDFINYPETGTINLPASISGTFSVGEIVTGGSSGTTFKIGTFTPIIESGNIVRHTIGFNSASGYLHPGETLTGGTSNATATLTSYV
;
A
#
# COMPACT_ATOMS: atom_id res chain seq x y z
N TYR A 1 7.30 6.05 12.99
CA TYR A 1 8.25 5.25 13.78
C TYR A 1 7.71 3.82 13.92
N HIS A 2 8.47 2.82 13.44
CA HIS A 2 8.06 1.40 13.38
C HIS A 2 8.81 0.51 14.36
N GLU A 3 9.62 1.07 15.25
CA GLU A 3 10.47 0.34 16.22
C GLU A 3 11.38 -0.74 15.61
N LEU A 4 11.78 -0.59 14.35
CA LEU A 4 12.49 -1.63 13.62
C LEU A 4 13.81 -2.03 14.27
N ILE A 5 14.62 -1.06 14.70
CA ILE A 5 15.90 -1.34 15.40
C ILE A 5 15.64 -2.11 16.70
N ARG A 6 14.61 -1.72 17.46
CA ARG A 6 14.24 -2.42 18.68
C ARG A 6 13.78 -3.85 18.41
N LYS A 7 12.92 -4.04 17.40
CA LYS A 7 12.46 -5.36 16.96
C LYS A 7 13.64 -6.25 16.53
N THR A 8 14.63 -5.67 15.83
CA THR A 8 15.85 -6.36 15.40
C THR A 8 16.69 -6.81 16.59
N VAL A 9 16.92 -5.93 17.57
CA VAL A 9 17.68 -6.25 18.81
C VAL A 9 16.97 -7.36 19.58
N VAL A 10 15.66 -7.30 19.71
CA VAL A 10 14.87 -8.35 20.40
C VAL A 10 14.96 -9.67 19.65
N ALA A 11 14.81 -9.65 18.32
CA ALA A 11 14.90 -10.86 17.49
C ALA A 11 16.28 -11.53 17.63
N PHE A 12 17.36 -10.75 17.57
CA PHE A 12 18.71 -11.25 17.76
C PHE A 12 18.91 -11.81 19.17
N GLY A 13 18.49 -11.10 20.22
CA GLY A 13 18.58 -11.57 21.59
C GLY A 13 17.79 -12.85 21.87
N THR A 14 16.63 -12.99 21.24
CA THR A 14 15.80 -14.20 21.39
C THR A 14 16.51 -15.44 20.84
N LEU A 15 17.27 -15.29 19.76
CA LEU A 15 17.99 -16.39 19.11
C LEU A 15 19.01 -17.04 20.06
N PHE A 16 19.65 -16.26 20.94
CA PHE A 16 20.71 -16.74 21.84
C PHE A 16 20.26 -16.85 23.32
N ASN A 17 18.99 -16.65 23.62
CA ASN A 17 18.52 -16.63 25.00
C ASN A 17 18.49 -18.00 25.68
N ASP A 18 18.49 -19.11 24.94
CA ASP A 18 18.36 -20.47 25.47
C ASP A 18 19.63 -21.31 25.32
N MET A 19 20.79 -20.69 25.66
CA MET A 19 22.06 -21.38 25.69
C MET A 19 22.34 -21.96 27.08
N TYR A 20 22.92 -23.17 27.14
CA TYR A 20 23.18 -23.88 28.36
C TYR A 20 24.62 -24.45 28.40
N VAL A 21 25.22 -24.48 29.57
CA VAL A 21 26.47 -25.17 29.84
C VAL A 21 26.19 -26.39 30.68
N TYR A 22 26.79 -27.51 30.31
CA TYR A 22 26.66 -28.80 30.99
C TYR A 22 27.94 -29.17 31.71
N ARG A 23 27.84 -29.42 33.04
CA ARG A 23 28.92 -29.96 33.82
C ARG A 23 28.81 -31.46 33.84
N LYS A 24 29.88 -32.16 33.45
CA LYS A 24 29.94 -33.61 33.44
C LYS A 24 30.90 -34.10 34.53
N ASN A 25 30.67 -35.27 35.10
CA ASN A 25 31.61 -35.93 35.97
C ASN A 25 32.65 -36.73 35.15
N SER A 26 33.60 -37.40 35.85
CA SER A 26 34.63 -38.23 35.21
C SER A 26 34.09 -39.41 34.43
N THR A 27 32.86 -39.80 34.66
CA THR A 27 32.15 -40.90 33.94
C THR A 27 31.32 -40.39 32.77
N GLY A 28 31.38 -39.07 32.43
CA GLY A 28 30.62 -38.46 31.31
C GLY A 28 29.15 -38.16 31.63
N LYS A 29 28.65 -38.43 32.84
CA LYS A 29 27.27 -38.13 33.21
C LYS A 29 27.10 -36.67 33.56
N THR A 30 26.07 -36.00 33.02
CA THR A 30 25.74 -34.61 33.36
C THR A 30 25.31 -34.48 34.80
N ILE A 31 26.07 -33.68 35.59
CA ILE A 31 25.79 -33.36 36.99
C ILE A 31 24.92 -32.12 37.11
N GLN A 32 25.21 -31.11 36.28
CA GLN A 32 24.57 -29.80 36.36
C GLN A 32 24.33 -29.23 34.95
N LYS A 33 23.15 -28.63 34.76
CA LYS A 33 22.80 -27.82 33.62
C LYS A 33 22.60 -26.39 34.07
N MET A 34 23.31 -25.45 33.45
CA MET A 34 23.30 -24.05 33.83
C MET A 34 22.92 -23.20 32.61
N LYS A 35 21.84 -22.39 32.72
CA LYS A 35 21.50 -21.40 31.69
C LYS A 35 22.50 -20.27 31.68
N VAL A 36 22.94 -19.87 30.47
CA VAL A 36 23.86 -18.76 30.28
C VAL A 36 23.06 -17.46 30.16
N PRO A 37 23.26 -16.49 31.07
CA PRO A 37 22.56 -15.22 30.99
C PRO A 37 23.06 -14.39 29.81
N LEU A 38 22.10 -13.81 29.05
CA LEU A 38 22.34 -12.91 27.94
C LEU A 38 21.88 -11.50 28.29
N ALA A 39 22.66 -10.48 27.92
CA ALA A 39 22.30 -9.10 28.14
C ALA A 39 22.65 -8.22 26.93
N TYR A 40 21.84 -7.19 26.63
CA TYR A 40 22.18 -6.18 25.66
C TYR A 40 23.07 -5.10 26.29
N GLY A 41 24.22 -4.85 25.69
CA GLY A 41 25.14 -3.80 26.08
C GLY A 41 26.59 -4.13 25.75
N PRO A 42 27.46 -3.10 25.76
CA PRO A 42 28.86 -3.25 25.40
C PRO A 42 29.62 -4.15 26.39
N LYS A 43 30.51 -4.96 25.84
CA LYS A 43 31.35 -5.89 26.62
C LYS A 43 32.12 -5.20 27.75
N GLN A 44 32.61 -3.98 27.50
CA GLN A 44 33.38 -3.19 28.48
C GLN A 44 32.60 -2.90 29.77
N LYS A 45 31.28 -2.68 29.66
CA LYS A 45 30.40 -2.48 30.82
C LYS A 45 30.39 -3.70 31.75
N PHE A 46 30.44 -4.90 31.19
CA PHE A 46 30.45 -6.14 31.97
C PHE A 46 31.83 -6.45 32.53
N LEU A 47 32.89 -6.15 31.77
CA LEU A 47 34.27 -6.27 32.25
C LEU A 47 34.58 -5.27 33.36
N ALA A 48 34.14 -3.99 33.24
CA ALA A 48 34.30 -3.00 34.31
C ALA A 48 33.61 -3.45 35.59
N ARG A 49 32.38 -3.94 35.53
CA ARG A 49 31.67 -4.48 36.70
C ARG A 49 32.37 -5.68 37.33
N LEU A 50 33.04 -6.49 36.52
CA LEU A 50 33.80 -7.62 37.03
C LEU A 50 35.02 -7.17 37.85
N ASN A 51 35.64 -6.05 37.45
CA ASN A 51 36.79 -5.46 38.16
C ASN A 51 36.37 -4.69 39.44
N GLU A 52 35.18 -4.02 39.41
CA GLU A 52 34.61 -3.35 40.58
C GLU A 52 34.22 -4.32 41.70
N ASP A 53 33.81 -5.56 41.37
CA ASP A 53 33.43 -6.56 42.37
C ASP A 53 34.59 -7.14 43.20
N LEU A 54 35.82 -6.75 42.92
CA LEU A 54 37.01 -7.13 43.74
C LEU A 54 37.03 -6.45 45.12
N ASP A 55 36.44 -5.26 45.24
CA ASP A 55 36.42 -4.48 46.48
C ASP A 55 35.14 -4.69 47.33
N ASN A 56 34.05 -5.15 46.74
CA ASN A 56 32.75 -5.38 47.39
C ASN A 56 32.24 -6.80 47.19
N GLN A 57 32.25 -7.63 48.23
CA GLN A 57 31.88 -9.06 48.22
C GLN A 57 30.41 -9.39 47.85
N SER A 58 29.59 -8.42 47.40
CA SER A 58 28.12 -8.60 47.33
C SER A 58 27.52 -8.89 46.00
N LEU A 59 28.21 -8.76 44.84
CA LEU A 59 27.63 -9.00 43.52
C LEU A 59 28.56 -9.77 42.58
N ALA A 60 28.83 -11.04 42.92
CA ALA A 60 29.58 -11.93 42.04
C ALA A 60 28.81 -12.13 40.71
N LEU A 61 29.26 -11.45 39.64
CA LEU A 61 28.78 -11.72 38.31
C LEU A 61 28.92 -13.20 37.95
N LYS A 62 27.79 -13.88 37.77
CA LYS A 62 27.80 -15.29 37.36
C LYS A 62 28.41 -15.43 35.96
N MET A 63 29.43 -16.24 35.85
CA MET A 63 30.00 -16.69 34.59
C MET A 63 29.72 -18.19 34.38
N PRO A 64 29.57 -18.67 33.14
CA PRO A 64 29.64 -17.93 31.87
C PRO A 64 28.45 -17.01 31.63
N ARG A 65 28.67 -15.97 30.79
CA ARG A 65 27.63 -15.01 30.41
C ARG A 65 27.86 -14.54 28.97
N MET A 66 26.78 -14.06 28.33
CA MET A 66 26.86 -13.47 27.02
C MET A 66 26.39 -12.01 27.04
N ALA A 67 26.96 -11.21 26.18
CA ALA A 67 26.56 -9.83 25.93
C ALA A 67 26.48 -9.59 24.41
N PHE A 68 25.58 -8.75 23.96
CA PHE A 68 25.55 -8.38 22.57
C PHE A 68 25.23 -6.89 22.39
N GLU A 69 25.75 -6.33 21.31
CA GLU A 69 25.56 -4.92 20.96
C GLU A 69 25.52 -4.70 19.46
N ILE A 70 24.97 -3.55 19.04
CA ILE A 70 25.06 -3.07 17.66
C ILE A 70 26.43 -2.40 17.49
N THR A 71 27.18 -2.82 16.47
CA THR A 71 28.51 -2.25 16.17
C THR A 71 28.50 -1.29 14.99
N SER A 72 27.64 -1.53 13.99
CA SER A 72 27.55 -0.65 12.84
C SER A 72 26.15 -0.64 12.25
N LEU A 73 25.86 0.40 11.44
CA LEU A 73 24.64 0.55 10.66
C LEU A 73 25.03 1.16 9.30
N ASP A 74 25.10 0.32 8.28
CA ASP A 74 25.60 0.69 6.96
C ASP A 74 24.55 0.48 5.87
N ILE A 75 24.48 1.39 4.90
CA ILE A 75 23.56 1.23 3.76
C ILE A 75 24.03 0.08 2.87
N ASP A 76 23.13 -0.84 2.52
CA ASP A 76 23.41 -1.87 1.52
C ASP A 76 23.26 -1.31 0.10
N LEU A 77 24.38 -0.88 -0.48
CA LEU A 77 24.43 -0.32 -1.83
C LEU A 77 24.09 -1.34 -2.93
N ASN A 78 24.27 -2.64 -2.65
CA ASN A 78 24.00 -3.71 -3.61
C ASN A 78 22.49 -3.97 -3.77
N GLN A 79 21.70 -3.65 -2.75
CA GLN A 79 20.25 -3.82 -2.74
C GLN A 79 19.49 -2.49 -2.90
N LYS A 80 20.16 -1.44 -3.39
CA LYS A 80 19.54 -0.13 -3.59
C LYS A 80 18.30 -0.22 -4.48
N GLN A 81 17.17 0.18 -3.94
CA GLN A 81 15.90 0.18 -4.64
C GLN A 81 15.59 1.52 -5.29
N ASN A 82 14.69 1.50 -6.29
CA ASN A 82 14.21 2.72 -6.93
C ASN A 82 13.40 3.54 -5.92
N LYS A 83 13.62 4.86 -5.87
CA LYS A 83 12.88 5.81 -5.01
C LYS A 83 11.37 5.85 -5.28
N ARG A 84 10.90 5.31 -6.40
CA ARG A 84 9.47 5.19 -6.75
C ARG A 84 8.81 3.91 -6.27
N ASN A 85 9.56 2.98 -5.69
CA ASN A 85 8.99 1.77 -5.13
C ASN A 85 8.04 2.12 -3.97
N ARG A 86 6.81 1.67 -4.10
CA ARG A 86 5.74 1.85 -3.10
C ARG A 86 5.19 0.50 -2.70
N ILE A 87 4.93 0.34 -1.42
CA ILE A 87 4.18 -0.78 -0.91
C ILE A 87 2.81 -0.24 -0.50
N THR A 88 1.74 -0.84 -1.02
CA THR A 88 0.37 -0.46 -0.70
C THR A 88 -0.34 -1.60 -0.01
N ASN A 89 -1.22 -1.27 0.92
CA ASN A 89 -2.06 -2.23 1.62
C ASN A 89 -3.47 -1.66 1.78
N ALA A 90 -4.47 -2.54 1.86
CA ALA A 90 -5.83 -2.12 2.18
C ALA A 90 -5.86 -1.44 3.56
N SER A 91 -6.52 -0.29 3.64
CA SER A 91 -6.74 0.40 4.90
C SER A 91 -7.95 -0.20 5.63
N THR A 92 -8.04 -0.02 6.93
CA THR A 92 -9.27 -0.28 7.70
C THR A 92 -10.42 0.65 7.29
N ASP A 93 -10.10 1.82 6.72
CA ASP A 93 -11.06 2.75 6.12
C ASP A 93 -11.23 2.43 4.64
N THR A 94 -12.43 2.04 4.23
CA THR A 94 -12.78 1.64 2.85
C THR A 94 -12.58 2.75 1.81
N SER A 95 -12.48 4.01 2.24
CA SER A 95 -12.24 5.16 1.37
C SER A 95 -10.76 5.47 1.18
N LYS A 96 -9.85 4.74 1.85
CA LYS A 96 -8.42 5.00 1.87
C LYS A 96 -7.61 3.76 1.56
N ARG A 97 -6.41 3.99 1.08
CA ARG A 97 -5.36 3.00 0.88
C ARG A 97 -4.13 3.42 1.66
N ASP A 98 -3.60 2.51 2.45
CA ASP A 98 -2.36 2.73 3.15
C ASP A 98 -1.18 2.52 2.21
N LYS A 99 -0.19 3.39 2.30
CA LYS A 99 1.02 3.33 1.47
C LYS A 99 2.28 3.61 2.26
N ILE A 100 3.38 3.03 1.79
CA ILE A 100 4.74 3.35 2.21
C ILE A 100 5.55 3.65 0.97
N ASP A 101 6.12 4.86 0.92
CA ASP A 101 6.77 5.37 -0.29
C ASP A 101 8.25 5.00 -0.41
N PHE A 102 8.95 4.74 0.72
CA PHE A 102 10.38 4.48 0.71
C PHE A 102 10.74 3.25 1.51
N GLN A 103 11.64 2.48 0.96
CA GLN A 103 12.31 1.37 1.62
C GLN A 103 13.81 1.46 1.34
N VAL A 104 14.60 1.39 2.41
CA VAL A 104 16.04 1.52 2.32
C VAL A 104 16.69 0.31 2.99
N PRO A 105 17.46 -0.48 2.24
CA PRO A 105 18.17 -1.63 2.78
C PRO A 105 19.42 -1.19 3.57
N TYR A 106 19.61 -1.78 4.75
CA TYR A 106 20.74 -1.57 5.62
C TYR A 106 21.33 -2.90 6.09
N ASN A 107 22.62 -2.88 6.28
CA ASN A 107 23.37 -3.92 6.99
C ASN A 107 23.58 -3.45 8.42
N ILE A 108 23.10 -4.23 9.38
CA ILE A 108 23.30 -3.97 10.82
C ILE A 108 24.37 -4.91 11.31
N GLY A 109 25.51 -4.36 11.72
CA GLY A 109 26.56 -5.12 12.39
C GLY A 109 26.16 -5.40 13.84
N MET A 110 26.25 -6.67 14.25
CA MET A 110 25.98 -7.12 15.61
C MET A 110 27.19 -7.88 16.14
N GLU A 111 27.56 -7.63 17.38
CA GLU A 111 28.61 -8.37 18.06
C GLU A 111 28.02 -9.13 19.24
N LEU A 112 28.26 -10.43 19.29
CA LEU A 112 27.93 -11.29 20.44
C LEU A 112 29.24 -11.68 21.15
N THR A 113 29.38 -11.30 22.40
CA THR A 113 30.56 -11.63 23.23
C THR A 113 30.16 -12.67 24.25
N ILE A 114 30.90 -13.79 24.28
CA ILE A 114 30.80 -14.85 25.27
C ILE A 114 31.97 -14.64 26.26
N MET A 115 31.66 -14.53 27.54
CA MET A 115 32.63 -14.37 28.63
C MET A 115 32.59 -15.62 29.51
N ALA A 116 33.71 -16.31 29.65
CA ALA A 116 33.82 -17.56 30.42
C ALA A 116 35.07 -17.55 31.30
N LYS A 117 35.03 -18.29 32.43
CA LYS A 117 36.22 -18.53 33.28
C LYS A 117 37.03 -19.70 32.76
N ASN A 118 36.35 -20.71 32.18
CA ASN A 118 36.94 -21.94 31.68
C ASN A 118 36.75 -22.03 30.18
N GLN A 119 37.76 -22.51 29.49
CA GLN A 119 37.72 -22.71 28.04
C GLN A 119 36.59 -23.67 27.62
N ASP A 120 36.37 -24.75 28.38
CA ASP A 120 35.32 -25.71 28.11
C ASP A 120 33.92 -25.08 28.07
N ASP A 121 33.61 -24.17 29.00
CA ASP A 121 32.32 -23.45 29.02
C ASP A 121 32.11 -22.59 27.78
N GLY A 122 33.16 -21.87 27.35
CA GLY A 122 33.11 -21.02 26.16
C GLY A 122 32.95 -21.84 24.90
N LEU A 123 33.67 -22.95 24.77
CA LEU A 123 33.58 -23.83 23.61
C LEU A 123 32.22 -24.55 23.53
N GLN A 124 31.63 -24.98 24.65
CA GLN A 124 30.31 -25.55 24.68
C GLN A 124 29.22 -24.59 24.18
N ILE A 125 29.33 -23.28 24.54
CA ILE A 125 28.40 -22.26 24.04
C ILE A 125 28.62 -22.04 22.55
N LEU A 126 29.88 -21.93 22.11
CA LEU A 126 30.22 -21.72 20.72
C LEU A 126 29.75 -22.87 19.83
N GLU A 127 29.90 -24.13 20.27
CA GLU A 127 29.45 -25.33 19.58
C GLU A 127 27.94 -25.37 19.43
N GLN A 128 27.17 -24.76 20.32
CA GLN A 128 25.71 -24.64 20.21
C GLN A 128 25.31 -23.55 19.22
N ILE A 129 26.13 -22.54 18.98
CA ILE A 129 25.80 -21.40 18.12
C ILE A 129 26.15 -21.67 16.66
N ILE A 130 27.36 -22.16 16.35
CA ILE A 130 27.90 -22.30 15.01
C ILE A 130 26.99 -23.10 14.06
N PRO A 131 26.39 -24.24 14.44
CA PRO A 131 25.60 -25.06 13.53
C PRO A 131 24.32 -24.40 13.01
N PHE A 132 23.83 -23.33 13.66
CA PHE A 132 22.66 -22.60 13.17
C PHE A 132 22.97 -21.74 11.92
N PHE A 133 24.24 -21.42 11.67
CA PHE A 133 24.67 -20.52 10.60
C PHE A 133 25.33 -21.31 9.46
N GLN A 134 24.56 -21.61 8.37
CA GLN A 134 25.05 -22.34 7.18
C GLN A 134 24.65 -21.67 5.87
N PRO A 135 25.22 -20.56 5.45
CA PRO A 135 26.02 -19.54 6.15
C PRO A 135 25.16 -18.56 6.94
N ASP A 136 23.85 -18.55 6.77
CA ASP A 136 22.91 -17.61 7.37
C ASP A 136 21.78 -18.31 8.11
N TYR A 137 21.20 -17.58 9.04
CA TYR A 137 19.98 -17.92 9.74
C TYR A 137 18.96 -16.82 9.52
N THR A 138 17.78 -17.17 8.98
CA THR A 138 16.76 -16.17 8.64
C THR A 138 15.68 -16.08 9.72
N VAL A 139 15.41 -14.86 10.18
CA VAL A 139 14.35 -14.55 11.15
C VAL A 139 13.29 -13.68 10.48
N SER A 140 12.02 -14.10 10.57
CA SER A 140 10.91 -13.31 10.06
C SER A 140 10.41 -12.32 11.12
N ILE A 141 10.36 -11.04 10.79
CA ILE A 141 9.84 -9.99 11.65
C ILE A 141 8.66 -9.29 10.99
N LYS A 142 7.78 -8.67 11.79
CA LYS A 142 6.70 -7.79 11.33
C LYS A 142 7.16 -6.33 11.39
N PRO A 143 7.58 -5.74 10.26
CA PRO A 143 8.21 -4.43 10.28
C PRO A 143 7.22 -3.29 10.54
N ILE A 144 5.94 -3.45 10.14
CA ILE A 144 4.96 -2.37 10.16
C ILE A 144 3.78 -2.77 11.05
N ASP A 145 3.49 -1.92 12.04
CA ASP A 145 2.36 -2.16 12.92
C ASP A 145 1.03 -1.96 12.17
N GLY A 146 0.09 -2.88 12.38
CA GLY A 146 -1.20 -2.90 11.71
C GLY A 146 -1.22 -3.64 10.36
N TRP A 147 -0.05 -4.00 9.78
CA TRP A 147 0.04 -4.82 8.58
C TRP A 147 0.43 -6.26 8.94
N THR A 148 -0.53 -7.01 9.46
CA THR A 148 -0.28 -8.36 10.02
C THR A 148 0.20 -9.39 9.00
N ALA A 149 -0.22 -9.23 7.74
CA ALA A 149 0.18 -10.10 6.63
C ALA A 149 1.57 -9.77 6.06
N PHE A 150 2.12 -8.58 6.38
CA PHE A 150 3.41 -8.16 5.86
C PHE A 150 4.53 -8.59 6.81
N THR A 151 5.31 -9.55 6.40
CA THR A 151 6.49 -10.04 7.10
C THR A 151 7.74 -9.75 6.28
N GLN A 152 8.83 -9.46 6.96
CA GLN A 152 10.15 -9.30 6.36
C GLN A 152 11.08 -10.38 6.91
N ASP A 153 11.72 -11.09 6.00
CA ASP A 153 12.76 -12.05 6.32
C ASP A 153 14.10 -11.32 6.45
N VAL A 154 14.73 -11.48 7.60
CA VAL A 154 15.99 -10.86 7.97
C VAL A 154 17.06 -11.95 8.07
N PRO A 155 17.92 -12.10 7.06
CA PRO A 155 19.04 -13.02 7.13
C PRO A 155 20.11 -12.48 8.06
N ILE A 156 20.59 -13.34 8.95
CA ILE A 156 21.68 -13.08 9.91
C ILE A 156 22.85 -13.95 9.49
N VAL A 157 23.93 -13.32 9.10
CA VAL A 157 25.15 -14.00 8.63
C VAL A 157 26.23 -13.93 9.71
N LEU A 158 26.82 -15.06 10.08
CA LEU A 158 27.99 -15.11 10.93
C LEU A 158 29.26 -14.84 10.08
N ASN A 159 29.91 -13.70 10.33
CA ASN A 159 31.09 -13.29 9.54
C ASN A 159 32.41 -13.76 10.13
N SER A 160 32.53 -13.73 11.46
CA SER A 160 33.81 -14.01 12.14
C SER A 160 33.59 -14.54 13.54
N VAL A 161 34.54 -15.35 13.99
CA VAL A 161 34.68 -15.78 15.38
C VAL A 161 36.10 -15.46 15.80
N THR A 162 36.25 -14.61 16.82
CA THR A 162 37.55 -14.19 17.35
C THR A 162 37.72 -14.69 18.77
N PHE A 163 38.86 -15.31 19.05
CA PHE A 163 39.23 -15.79 20.36
C PHE A 163 40.18 -14.77 20.98
N ASN A 164 39.85 -14.25 22.14
CA ASN A 164 40.69 -13.34 22.89
C ASN A 164 40.90 -13.92 24.31
N ASP A 165 42.14 -14.27 24.60
CA ASP A 165 42.61 -14.73 25.90
C ASP A 165 43.56 -13.66 26.42
N ASP A 166 43.00 -12.59 27.01
CA ASP A 166 43.77 -11.52 27.63
C ASP A 166 44.37 -12.05 28.93
N TYR A 167 45.56 -12.58 28.82
CA TYR A 167 46.42 -12.91 29.93
C TYR A 167 47.40 -11.74 30.21
N GLU A 168 46.92 -10.68 30.85
CA GLU A 168 47.81 -9.74 31.51
C GLU A 168 48.28 -10.34 32.80
N ALA A 169 49.59 -10.50 32.91
CA ALA A 169 50.34 -11.26 33.94
C ALA A 169 50.35 -10.56 35.32
N ASP A 170 49.20 -10.25 35.87
CA ASP A 170 49.09 -9.88 37.28
C ASP A 170 48.26 -10.95 38.01
N PHE A 171 48.90 -11.56 39.04
CA PHE A 171 48.28 -12.63 39.84
C PHE A 171 47.01 -12.21 40.58
N MET A 172 46.68 -10.92 40.57
CA MET A 172 45.51 -10.34 41.23
C MET A 172 44.29 -10.20 40.30
N THR A 173 44.46 -10.25 38.97
CA THR A 173 43.36 -10.08 38.01
C THR A 173 42.69 -11.43 37.68
N ARG A 174 41.36 -11.44 37.69
CA ARG A 174 40.60 -12.64 37.30
C ARG A 174 40.70 -12.85 35.79
N ARG A 175 41.24 -13.99 35.36
CA ARG A 175 41.28 -14.40 33.95
C ARG A 175 39.87 -14.56 33.41
N VAL A 176 39.55 -13.84 32.33
CA VAL A 176 38.31 -13.96 31.57
C VAL A 176 38.64 -14.32 30.13
N LEU A 177 38.15 -15.45 29.69
CA LEU A 177 38.21 -15.85 28.29
C LEU A 177 37.05 -15.20 27.54
N THR A 178 37.37 -14.50 26.46
CA THR A 178 36.38 -13.78 25.67
C THR A 178 36.35 -14.32 24.25
N TYR A 179 35.17 -14.75 23.81
CA TYR A 179 34.91 -15.16 22.42
C TYR A 179 33.97 -14.14 21.81
N THR A 180 34.38 -13.54 20.70
CA THR A 180 33.62 -12.51 20.00
C THR A 180 33.17 -13.03 18.67
N LEU A 181 31.87 -13.02 18.44
CA LEU A 181 31.23 -13.40 17.20
C LEU A 181 30.65 -12.16 16.51
N GLY A 182 31.10 -11.92 15.28
CA GLY A 182 30.59 -10.82 14.44
C GLY A 182 29.51 -11.30 13.49
N PHE A 183 28.37 -10.62 13.49
CA PHE A 183 27.24 -10.92 12.63
C PHE A 183 26.85 -9.71 11.79
N THR A 184 26.31 -9.98 10.60
CA THR A 184 25.64 -8.97 9.77
C THR A 184 24.18 -9.37 9.58
N MET A 185 23.27 -8.47 9.94
CA MET A 185 21.82 -8.62 9.68
C MET A 185 21.41 -7.71 8.54
N LYS A 186 20.77 -8.28 7.50
CA LYS A 186 20.29 -7.50 6.36
C LYS A 186 18.84 -7.12 6.58
N MET A 187 18.58 -5.84 6.71
CA MET A 187 17.26 -5.32 7.05
C MET A 187 16.85 -4.17 6.16
N THR A 188 15.57 -4.05 5.89
CA THR A 188 15.00 -2.91 5.18
C THR A 188 14.28 -1.99 6.15
N PHE A 189 14.60 -0.70 6.11
CA PHE A 189 13.89 0.33 6.84
C PHE A 189 12.81 0.94 5.95
N TYR A 190 11.65 1.22 6.56
CA TYR A 190 10.48 1.76 5.88
C TYR A 190 10.19 3.18 6.34
N SER A 191 9.69 4.01 5.41
CA SER A 191 9.20 5.35 5.74
C SER A 191 7.94 5.29 6.60
N SER A 192 7.46 6.45 7.04
CA SER A 192 6.18 6.53 7.74
C SER A 192 5.03 6.05 6.86
N LYS A 193 4.05 5.40 7.49
CA LYS A 193 2.80 5.01 6.85
C LYS A 193 2.04 6.27 6.42
N GLY A 194 1.75 6.39 5.12
CA GLY A 194 0.86 7.39 4.56
C GLY A 194 -0.50 6.78 4.26
N SER A 195 -1.53 7.62 4.16
CA SER A 195 -2.87 7.23 3.74
C SER A 195 -3.25 8.06 2.53
N GLN A 196 -3.79 7.42 1.50
CA GLN A 196 -4.23 8.06 0.26
C GLN A 196 -5.68 7.70 -0.01
N ALA A 197 -6.49 8.69 -0.39
CA ALA A 197 -7.86 8.46 -0.79
C ALA A 197 -7.91 7.62 -2.08
N VAL A 198 -8.90 6.74 -2.16
CA VAL A 198 -9.20 5.94 -3.36
C VAL A 198 -10.16 6.72 -4.24
N ILE A 199 -9.86 6.83 -5.53
CA ILE A 199 -10.77 7.43 -6.50
C ILE A 199 -11.89 6.42 -6.75
N LYS A 200 -13.11 6.76 -6.40
CA LYS A 200 -14.32 5.94 -6.61
C LYS A 200 -15.28 6.52 -7.64
N GLU A 201 -15.09 7.78 -8.01
CA GLU A 201 -15.93 8.50 -8.93
C GLU A 201 -15.05 9.39 -9.81
N ILE A 202 -15.28 9.37 -11.11
CA ILE A 202 -14.59 10.19 -12.10
C ILE A 202 -15.68 10.80 -12.97
N ASP A 203 -15.75 12.13 -12.99
CA ASP A 203 -16.61 12.89 -13.86
C ASP A 203 -15.78 13.49 -14.99
N ILE A 204 -16.18 13.26 -16.22
CA ILE A 204 -15.51 13.76 -17.42
C ILE A 204 -16.51 14.62 -18.20
N ASP A 205 -16.24 15.91 -18.27
CA ASP A 205 -17.02 16.87 -19.02
C ASP A 205 -16.35 17.18 -20.35
N TYR A 206 -17.05 16.98 -21.43
CA TYR A 206 -16.60 17.39 -22.76
C TYR A 206 -17.17 18.77 -23.08
N ILE A 207 -16.30 19.76 -23.27
CA ILE A 207 -16.67 21.16 -23.51
C ILE A 207 -16.31 21.53 -24.95
N ASN A 208 -17.17 22.31 -25.62
CA ASN A 208 -16.85 22.85 -26.94
C ASN A 208 -15.71 23.87 -26.83
N GLN A 209 -14.69 23.74 -27.69
CA GLN A 209 -13.52 24.60 -27.68
C GLN A 209 -13.85 26.07 -27.99
N ASN A 210 -14.97 26.35 -28.67
CA ASN A 210 -15.39 27.69 -29.05
C ASN A 210 -16.34 28.34 -28.03
N ASN A 211 -16.88 27.60 -27.08
CA ASN A 211 -17.79 28.11 -26.06
C ASN A 211 -17.51 27.40 -24.73
N THR A 212 -16.89 28.12 -23.82
CA THR A 212 -16.46 27.58 -22.50
C THR A 212 -17.62 27.32 -21.54
N VAL A 213 -18.84 27.64 -21.92
CA VAL A 213 -20.04 27.53 -21.07
C VAL A 213 -20.92 26.32 -21.44
N GLU A 214 -20.76 25.77 -22.63
CA GLU A 214 -21.58 24.66 -23.10
C GLU A 214 -20.85 23.33 -22.97
N GLN A 215 -21.28 22.51 -22.01
CA GLN A 215 -20.91 21.10 -21.92
C GLN A 215 -21.66 20.31 -22.97
N PHE A 216 -20.95 19.54 -23.80
CA PHE A 216 -21.59 18.65 -24.78
C PHE A 216 -22.05 17.36 -24.20
N GLN A 217 -21.25 16.82 -23.30
CA GLN A 217 -21.43 15.49 -22.74
C GLN A 217 -20.73 15.42 -21.40
N SER A 218 -21.38 14.86 -20.42
CA SER A 218 -20.75 14.40 -19.17
C SER A 218 -20.79 12.89 -19.11
N THR A 219 -19.67 12.31 -18.77
CA THR A 219 -19.55 10.86 -18.53
C THR A 219 -19.05 10.62 -17.13
N GLN A 220 -19.88 9.99 -16.33
CA GLN A 220 -19.54 9.61 -14.96
C GLN A 220 -19.18 8.13 -14.89
N TYR A 221 -18.04 7.83 -14.30
CA TYR A 221 -17.62 6.47 -13.93
C TYR A 221 -17.68 6.35 -12.41
N LYS A 222 -18.50 5.44 -11.92
CA LYS A 222 -18.72 5.25 -10.49
C LYS A 222 -18.59 3.80 -10.07
N VAL A 223 -17.93 3.55 -8.97
CA VAL A 223 -17.87 2.22 -8.34
C VAL A 223 -19.18 1.98 -7.56
N ASP A 224 -19.88 0.90 -7.87
CA ASP A 224 -21.12 0.50 -7.22
C ASP A 224 -20.97 -0.90 -6.59
N PRO A 225 -21.20 -1.11 -5.31
CA PRO A 225 -21.53 -0.10 -4.29
C PRO A 225 -20.33 0.80 -3.94
N THR A 226 -20.56 2.01 -3.50
CA THR A 226 -19.51 2.97 -3.08
C THR A 226 -18.71 2.48 -1.85
N THR A 227 -19.24 1.47 -1.15
CA THR A 227 -18.61 0.79 -0.02
C THR A 227 -17.63 -0.31 -0.46
N ALA A 228 -17.49 -0.58 -1.77
CA ALA A 228 -16.56 -1.57 -2.29
C ALA A 228 -15.12 -1.33 -1.81
N VAL A 229 -14.42 -2.42 -1.50
CA VAL A 229 -13.05 -2.46 -1.01
C VAL A 229 -12.12 -3.10 -2.04
N GLU A 230 -10.81 -2.93 -1.86
CA GLU A 230 -9.80 -3.43 -2.81
C GLU A 230 -9.85 -4.96 -3.02
N SER A 231 -10.30 -5.71 -2.01
CA SER A 231 -10.42 -7.17 -2.08
C SER A 231 -11.67 -7.65 -2.82
N ASP A 232 -12.60 -6.76 -3.15
CA ASP A 232 -13.83 -7.12 -3.83
C ASP A 232 -13.57 -7.47 -5.31
N THR A 233 -14.39 -8.36 -5.86
CA THR A 233 -14.25 -8.81 -7.25
C THR A 233 -15.14 -7.99 -8.17
N GLN A 234 -14.60 -7.53 -9.30
CA GLN A 234 -15.37 -6.82 -10.31
C GLN A 234 -16.31 -7.77 -11.03
N VAL A 235 -17.59 -7.38 -11.16
CA VAL A 235 -18.63 -8.11 -11.88
C VAL A 235 -19.35 -7.21 -12.88
N ALA A 236 -19.93 -7.81 -13.93
CA ALA A 236 -20.70 -7.07 -14.96
C ALA A 236 -22.16 -6.81 -14.57
N GLY A 237 -22.71 -7.62 -13.67
CA GLY A 237 -24.09 -7.55 -13.21
C GLY A 237 -24.29 -6.76 -11.92
N THR A 238 -25.42 -6.99 -11.25
CA THR A 238 -25.66 -6.41 -9.91
C THR A 238 -24.71 -7.03 -8.89
N PRO A 239 -23.90 -6.21 -8.19
CA PRO A 239 -22.92 -6.71 -7.25
C PRO A 239 -23.59 -7.38 -6.03
N GLY A 240 -23.05 -8.54 -5.64
CA GLY A 240 -23.33 -9.19 -4.36
C GLY A 240 -22.36 -8.75 -3.26
N SER A 241 -22.36 -9.46 -2.12
CA SER A 241 -21.39 -9.21 -1.06
C SER A 241 -19.96 -9.55 -1.54
N GLY A 242 -19.01 -8.65 -1.31
CA GLY A 242 -17.62 -8.79 -1.77
C GLY A 242 -17.46 -8.61 -3.30
N GLN A 243 -18.37 -7.90 -3.94
CA GLN A 243 -18.34 -7.62 -5.36
C GLN A 243 -18.60 -6.14 -5.65
N TYR A 244 -18.08 -5.65 -6.77
CA TYR A 244 -18.37 -4.32 -7.29
C TYR A 244 -18.52 -4.33 -8.80
N ARG A 245 -19.15 -3.28 -9.32
CA ARG A 245 -19.16 -2.98 -10.76
C ARG A 245 -18.78 -1.53 -11.00
N ILE A 246 -18.33 -1.22 -12.21
CA ILE A 246 -18.17 0.15 -12.66
C ILE A 246 -19.43 0.53 -13.43
N VAL A 247 -20.16 1.49 -12.90
CA VAL A 247 -21.32 2.08 -13.57
C VAL A 247 -20.82 3.24 -14.40
N THR A 248 -21.15 3.24 -15.69
CA THR A 248 -20.90 4.36 -16.59
C THR A 248 -22.23 5.01 -16.92
N THR A 249 -22.39 6.26 -16.52
CA THR A 249 -23.55 7.09 -16.89
C THR A 249 -23.07 8.17 -17.83
N THR A 250 -23.70 8.27 -19.01
CA THR A 250 -23.38 9.31 -19.98
C THR A 250 -24.62 10.17 -20.16
N ASP A 251 -24.51 11.42 -19.76
CA ASP A 251 -25.56 12.42 -19.94
C ASP A 251 -25.11 13.48 -20.95
N PHE A 252 -25.98 13.79 -21.90
CA PHE A 252 -25.77 14.92 -22.78
C PHE A 252 -26.32 16.18 -22.09
N ILE A 253 -25.45 16.95 -21.45
CA ILE A 253 -25.82 18.05 -20.55
C ILE A 253 -25.93 19.37 -21.32
N ASN A 254 -26.02 19.52 -22.56
CA ASN A 254 -26.40 20.75 -23.20
C ASN A 254 -26.93 20.51 -24.62
N TYR A 255 -28.17 20.12 -24.66
CA TYR A 255 -28.97 20.43 -25.83
C TYR A 255 -29.50 21.86 -25.67
N PRO A 256 -29.52 22.66 -26.73
CA PRO A 256 -30.09 23.99 -26.64
C PRO A 256 -31.55 23.90 -26.19
N GLU A 257 -31.87 24.48 -25.03
CA GLU A 257 -33.26 24.60 -24.59
C GLU A 257 -34.14 25.30 -25.61
N THR A 258 -33.50 26.09 -26.49
CA THR A 258 -34.11 26.82 -27.59
C THR A 258 -33.28 26.64 -28.85
N GLY A 259 -33.93 26.46 -29.99
CA GLY A 259 -33.22 26.27 -31.24
C GLY A 259 -34.19 26.20 -32.43
N THR A 260 -33.62 25.90 -33.59
CA THR A 260 -34.40 25.69 -34.82
C THR A 260 -34.01 24.36 -35.43
N ILE A 261 -35.01 23.60 -35.82
CA ILE A 261 -34.85 22.32 -36.52
C ILE A 261 -35.49 22.38 -37.91
N ASN A 262 -34.90 21.62 -38.82
CA ASN A 262 -35.43 21.44 -40.17
C ASN A 262 -36.20 20.13 -40.28
N LEU A 263 -37.35 20.21 -40.96
CA LEU A 263 -38.18 19.09 -41.35
C LEU A 263 -38.24 19.03 -42.88
N PRO A 264 -38.57 17.87 -43.47
CA PRO A 264 -38.73 17.73 -44.92
C PRO A 264 -39.86 18.59 -45.44
N ALA A 265 -39.93 18.76 -46.74
CA ALA A 265 -41.02 19.45 -47.44
C ALA A 265 -42.38 18.76 -47.22
N SER A 266 -42.35 17.43 -47.13
CA SER A 266 -43.57 16.61 -46.91
C SER A 266 -43.61 16.16 -45.44
N ILE A 267 -44.66 16.59 -44.74
CA ILE A 267 -44.97 16.22 -43.36
C ILE A 267 -46.41 15.67 -43.31
N SER A 268 -46.70 14.83 -42.32
CA SER A 268 -48.06 14.34 -42.09
C SER A 268 -48.75 15.20 -41.05
N GLY A 269 -49.83 15.89 -41.45
CA GLY A 269 -50.53 16.83 -40.59
C GLY A 269 -49.85 18.21 -40.53
N THR A 270 -50.28 19.08 -39.62
CA THR A 270 -49.71 20.42 -39.40
C THR A 270 -49.45 20.62 -37.93
N PHE A 271 -48.21 20.95 -37.60
CA PHE A 271 -47.85 21.25 -36.21
C PHE A 271 -48.43 22.60 -35.75
N SER A 272 -48.87 22.65 -34.51
CA SER A 272 -49.43 23.86 -33.91
C SER A 272 -48.42 24.57 -33.04
N VAL A 273 -48.31 25.90 -33.18
CA VAL A 273 -47.46 26.72 -32.29
C VAL A 273 -47.96 26.57 -30.85
N GLY A 274 -47.05 26.33 -29.95
CA GLY A 274 -47.35 26.14 -28.52
C GLY A 274 -47.62 24.70 -28.10
N GLU A 275 -47.72 23.73 -29.02
CA GLU A 275 -47.83 22.31 -28.65
C GLU A 275 -46.52 21.69 -28.24
N ILE A 276 -46.63 20.62 -27.48
CA ILE A 276 -45.45 19.82 -27.09
C ILE A 276 -45.27 18.70 -28.12
N VAL A 277 -44.07 18.59 -28.65
CA VAL A 277 -43.68 17.54 -29.60
C VAL A 277 -42.76 16.56 -28.90
N THR A 278 -42.89 15.28 -29.23
CA THR A 278 -42.06 14.20 -28.67
C THR A 278 -41.25 13.53 -29.77
N GLY A 279 -39.95 13.33 -29.51
CA GLY A 279 -39.06 12.54 -30.35
C GLY A 279 -39.29 11.04 -30.14
N GLY A 280 -39.47 10.29 -31.23
CA GLY A 280 -39.85 8.87 -31.17
C GLY A 280 -38.77 7.94 -30.67
N SER A 281 -37.48 8.24 -30.89
CA SER A 281 -36.37 7.44 -30.44
C SER A 281 -35.64 8.02 -29.20
N SER A 282 -35.59 9.36 -29.10
CA SER A 282 -34.98 10.05 -27.99
C SER A 282 -35.88 10.15 -26.75
N GLY A 283 -37.19 10.13 -26.92
CA GLY A 283 -38.17 10.49 -25.90
C GLY A 283 -38.12 11.97 -25.46
N THR A 284 -37.30 12.77 -26.12
CA THR A 284 -37.17 14.21 -25.86
C THR A 284 -38.45 14.95 -26.19
N THR A 285 -38.87 15.84 -25.32
CA THR A 285 -40.03 16.71 -25.54
C THR A 285 -39.58 18.16 -25.70
N PHE A 286 -40.22 18.91 -26.57
CA PHE A 286 -39.98 20.35 -26.70
C PHE A 286 -41.27 21.08 -27.07
N LYS A 287 -41.32 22.38 -26.82
CA LYS A 287 -42.45 23.21 -27.13
C LYS A 287 -42.22 24.02 -28.41
N ILE A 288 -43.14 23.98 -29.34
CA ILE A 288 -43.07 24.75 -30.59
C ILE A 288 -43.24 26.23 -30.29
N GLY A 289 -42.24 27.03 -30.61
CA GLY A 289 -42.30 28.49 -30.59
C GLY A 289 -42.75 29.06 -31.92
N THR A 290 -42.22 28.52 -33.02
CA THR A 290 -42.57 28.93 -34.37
C THR A 290 -42.61 27.71 -35.27
N PHE A 291 -43.53 27.74 -36.27
CA PHE A 291 -43.61 26.74 -37.33
C PHE A 291 -43.72 27.47 -38.65
N THR A 292 -42.74 27.33 -39.54
CA THR A 292 -42.67 28.12 -40.78
C THR A 292 -42.28 27.25 -41.97
N PRO A 293 -43.10 27.21 -43.04
CA PRO A 293 -42.70 26.62 -44.31
C PRO A 293 -41.67 27.52 -45.01
N ILE A 294 -40.60 26.94 -45.54
CA ILE A 294 -39.62 27.63 -46.38
C ILE A 294 -39.98 27.36 -47.82
N ILE A 295 -40.28 28.43 -48.57
CA ILE A 295 -40.75 28.39 -49.94
C ILE A 295 -39.66 28.88 -50.87
N GLU A 296 -39.29 28.06 -51.87
CA GLU A 296 -38.38 28.45 -52.94
C GLU A 296 -39.08 28.20 -54.29
N SER A 297 -39.03 29.19 -55.15
CA SER A 297 -39.71 29.09 -56.49
C SER A 297 -41.16 28.70 -56.44
N GLY A 298 -41.93 29.07 -55.40
CA GLY A 298 -43.34 28.78 -55.22
C GLY A 298 -43.65 27.40 -54.61
N ASN A 299 -42.66 26.59 -54.33
CA ASN A 299 -42.87 25.26 -53.71
C ASN A 299 -42.26 25.26 -52.29
N ILE A 300 -42.89 24.51 -51.36
CA ILE A 300 -42.32 24.26 -50.04
C ILE A 300 -41.15 23.29 -50.22
N VAL A 301 -39.94 23.72 -49.83
CA VAL A 301 -38.72 22.90 -49.90
C VAL A 301 -38.40 22.27 -48.53
N ARG A 302 -38.81 22.88 -47.44
CA ARG A 302 -38.70 22.35 -46.09
C ARG A 302 -39.61 23.11 -45.12
N HIS A 303 -39.79 22.56 -43.93
CA HIS A 303 -40.38 23.29 -42.80
C HIS A 303 -39.31 23.54 -41.72
N THR A 304 -39.46 24.62 -40.97
CA THR A 304 -38.65 24.91 -39.82
C THR A 304 -39.48 25.03 -38.56
N ILE A 305 -39.04 24.43 -37.49
CA ILE A 305 -39.62 24.60 -36.17
C ILE A 305 -38.61 25.31 -35.31
N GLY A 306 -38.95 26.50 -34.82
CA GLY A 306 -38.29 27.11 -33.70
C GLY A 306 -38.87 26.56 -32.42
N PHE A 307 -38.05 26.01 -31.55
CA PHE A 307 -38.49 25.38 -30.31
C PHE A 307 -37.90 26.03 -29.08
N ASN A 308 -38.57 25.82 -27.94
CA ASN A 308 -38.10 26.21 -26.61
C ASN A 308 -38.45 25.09 -25.63
N SER A 309 -37.83 25.15 -24.45
CA SER A 309 -38.06 24.20 -23.35
C SER A 309 -37.88 22.73 -23.78
N ALA A 310 -36.81 22.45 -24.54
CA ALA A 310 -36.46 21.07 -24.86
C ALA A 310 -36.01 20.33 -23.59
N SER A 311 -36.44 19.07 -23.43
CA SER A 311 -36.11 18.22 -22.30
C SER A 311 -34.92 17.29 -22.55
N GLY A 312 -34.34 17.33 -23.76
CA GLY A 312 -33.26 16.45 -24.17
C GLY A 312 -32.75 16.77 -25.57
N TYR A 313 -31.87 15.91 -26.08
CA TYR A 313 -31.33 16.00 -27.44
C TYR A 313 -32.18 15.21 -28.40
N LEU A 314 -32.55 15.83 -29.51
CA LEU A 314 -33.27 15.19 -30.61
C LEU A 314 -32.30 14.57 -31.60
N HIS A 315 -32.57 13.37 -32.07
CA HIS A 315 -31.70 12.67 -33.00
C HIS A 315 -32.11 12.94 -34.46
N PRO A 316 -31.22 13.44 -35.32
CA PRO A 316 -31.51 13.51 -36.75
C PRO A 316 -31.95 12.14 -37.30
N GLY A 317 -33.04 12.13 -38.07
CA GLY A 317 -33.65 10.91 -38.56
C GLY A 317 -34.80 10.33 -37.71
N GLU A 318 -35.00 10.84 -36.48
CA GLU A 318 -36.13 10.40 -35.64
C GLU A 318 -37.46 11.03 -36.10
N THR A 319 -38.56 10.34 -35.81
CA THR A 319 -39.89 10.83 -36.05
C THR A 319 -40.36 11.68 -34.87
N LEU A 320 -40.71 12.91 -35.17
CA LEU A 320 -41.33 13.84 -34.25
C LEU A 320 -42.85 13.73 -34.30
N THR A 321 -43.51 13.71 -33.14
CA THR A 321 -44.96 13.60 -33.04
C THR A 321 -45.52 14.74 -32.21
N GLY A 322 -46.42 15.51 -32.78
CA GLY A 322 -47.17 16.57 -32.09
C GLY A 322 -48.18 16.01 -31.11
N GLY A 323 -48.13 16.44 -29.86
CA GLY A 323 -48.97 15.93 -28.78
C GLY A 323 -50.46 16.31 -28.91
N THR A 324 -50.77 17.38 -29.61
CA THR A 324 -52.13 17.86 -29.79
C THR A 324 -52.60 17.69 -31.25
N SER A 325 -51.73 17.98 -32.19
CA SER A 325 -52.03 17.91 -33.63
C SER A 325 -51.99 16.49 -34.20
N ASN A 326 -51.29 15.55 -33.54
CA ASN A 326 -50.89 14.25 -34.08
C ASN A 326 -50.12 14.36 -35.40
N ALA A 327 -49.58 15.55 -35.71
CA ALA A 327 -48.70 15.72 -36.87
C ALA A 327 -47.41 14.95 -36.67
N THR A 328 -46.88 14.37 -37.73
CA THR A 328 -45.60 13.63 -37.68
C THR A 328 -44.65 14.12 -38.78
N ALA A 329 -43.41 14.22 -38.46
CA ALA A 329 -42.34 14.55 -39.39
C ALA A 329 -41.01 13.94 -38.95
N THR A 330 -40.14 13.64 -39.92
CA THR A 330 -38.77 13.19 -39.61
C THR A 330 -37.87 14.38 -39.41
N LEU A 331 -37.11 14.43 -38.30
CA LEU A 331 -36.11 15.45 -38.08
C LEU A 331 -34.96 15.31 -39.07
N THR A 332 -34.71 16.36 -39.88
CA THR A 332 -33.67 16.35 -40.91
C THR A 332 -32.32 16.84 -40.34
N SER A 333 -32.31 18.01 -39.71
CA SER A 333 -31.11 18.60 -39.11
C SER A 333 -31.48 19.71 -38.15
N TYR A 334 -30.50 20.08 -37.33
CA TYR A 334 -30.51 21.36 -36.62
C TYR A 334 -30.05 22.50 -37.53
N VAL A 335 -30.49 23.72 -37.25
CA VAL A 335 -30.03 24.94 -37.92
C VAL A 335 -29.02 25.67 -37.07
#